data_c35e7b5d761cb502868934447d8aa8c6
#
_entry.id   c35e7b5d761cb502868934447d8aa8c6
#
_cell.length_a   1.000
_cell.length_b   1.000
_cell.length_c   1.000
_cell.angle_alpha   90.00
_cell.angle_beta   90.00
_cell.angle_gamma   90.00
#
_symmetry.space_group_name_H-M   'P 1'
#
loop_
_entity.id
_entity.type
_entity.pdbx_description
1 polymer ?
#
loop_
_entity_poly.entity_id
_entity_poly.type
_entity_poly.pdbx_seq_one_letter_code
_entity_poly.pdbx_strand_id
1 'polypeptide(L)'
;MALFSTKENLFFMAGHFATDLCHGSMPIILAYMYQQGRLDSYSSVALLMMANTILNALIQPIAGNLADSKPRPYLMSIGIACAFLGVMFIGTVQNQILLYSLVCLNGIGSAIFHPAGGKMANTFGGAKLGKSMSIFSVGGNFGFACGPFYFTGLYILFGLNATIAMCIPGIAVIIIFMLKNHYYTVACLHHNHEVKKAISENNQQENIKGFIYLVGILFVRSAGWFSFVSFLSLYYMHKLNINDEIATLLNGMVALIGALATFSGGTVSDKIGFNRIITWASLASAPFIILFTQTDNAVIATLLLIPFALLFFAAMSPTVVVGQKLLCKHVGMATGFTIGLSMSFGGLVAPLMGKLGDAYGIEYIMYAVACFITIAAIATIFLPKVDAKA
;
A
#
# COMPACT_ATOMS: atom_id res chain seq x y z
N MET A 1 -0.64 -28.03 7.75
CA MET A 1 -1.27 -26.83 7.11
C MET A 1 -1.68 -25.86 8.22
N ALA A 2 -1.10 -24.65 8.24
CA ALA A 2 -1.47 -23.65 9.24
C ALA A 2 -2.97 -23.32 9.16
N LEU A 3 -3.66 -23.31 10.29
CA LEU A 3 -5.09 -22.98 10.34
C LEU A 3 -5.27 -21.46 10.14
N PHE A 4 -6.29 -21.06 9.36
CA PHE A 4 -6.70 -19.66 9.30
C PHE A 4 -7.10 -19.15 10.68
N SER A 5 -6.44 -18.07 11.13
CA SER A 5 -6.73 -17.44 12.42
C SER A 5 -7.19 -16.01 12.22
N THR A 6 -8.49 -15.75 12.42
CA THR A 6 -9.05 -14.39 12.34
C THR A 6 -8.38 -13.47 13.36
N LYS A 7 -8.16 -13.96 14.60
CA LYS A 7 -7.56 -13.16 15.68
C LYS A 7 -6.15 -12.68 15.32
N GLU A 8 -5.29 -13.57 14.81
CA GLU A 8 -3.92 -13.19 14.44
C GLU A 8 -3.91 -12.26 13.24
N ASN A 9 -4.78 -12.50 12.25
CA ASN A 9 -4.91 -11.61 11.09
C ASN A 9 -5.39 -10.20 11.47
N LEU A 10 -6.21 -10.05 12.53
CA LEU A 10 -6.59 -8.75 13.07
C LEU A 10 -5.39 -8.04 13.74
N PHE A 11 -4.49 -8.75 14.39
CA PHE A 11 -3.26 -8.15 14.92
C PHE A 11 -2.33 -7.70 13.79
N PHE A 12 -2.20 -8.47 12.70
CA PHE A 12 -1.41 -8.05 11.53
C PHE A 12 -2.05 -6.85 10.83
N MET A 13 -3.38 -6.80 10.75
CA MET A 13 -4.14 -5.64 10.27
C MET A 13 -3.84 -4.40 11.12
N ALA A 14 -3.86 -4.53 12.45
CA ALA A 14 -3.55 -3.42 13.36
C ALA A 14 -2.10 -2.94 13.21
N GLY A 15 -1.15 -3.86 12.99
CA GLY A 15 0.24 -3.51 12.69
C GLY A 15 0.39 -2.73 11.40
N HIS A 16 -0.32 -3.16 10.35
CA HIS A 16 -0.31 -2.48 9.06
C HIS A 16 -0.97 -1.10 9.16
N PHE A 17 -2.12 -1.02 9.85
CA PHE A 17 -2.78 0.25 10.16
C PHE A 17 -1.83 1.21 10.87
N ALA A 18 -1.16 0.75 11.93
CA ALA A 18 -0.25 1.60 12.71
C ALA A 18 0.93 2.12 11.85
N THR A 19 1.55 1.24 11.06
CA THR A 19 2.67 1.61 10.17
C THR A 19 2.23 2.65 9.14
N ASP A 20 1.12 2.41 8.47
CA ASP A 20 0.66 3.27 7.38
C ASP A 20 -0.06 4.52 7.87
N LEU A 21 -0.53 4.56 9.12
CA LEU A 21 -0.96 5.79 9.79
C LEU A 21 0.17 6.82 9.82
N CYS A 22 1.39 6.40 10.18
CA CYS A 22 2.57 7.26 10.16
C CYS A 22 2.94 7.70 8.75
N HIS A 23 2.93 6.75 7.81
CA HIS A 23 3.30 7.02 6.42
C HIS A 23 2.32 7.99 5.76
N GLY A 24 1.02 7.79 5.95
CA GLY A 24 -0.05 8.66 5.43
C GLY A 24 -0.08 10.05 6.07
N SER A 25 0.43 10.19 7.32
CA SER A 25 0.52 11.49 8.00
C SER A 25 1.69 12.35 7.51
N MET A 26 2.72 11.75 6.91
CA MET A 26 3.94 12.45 6.56
C MET A 26 3.72 13.69 5.67
N PRO A 27 2.93 13.63 4.59
CA PRO A 27 2.70 14.79 3.73
C PRO A 27 2.09 15.98 4.49
N ILE A 28 1.11 15.73 5.35
CA ILE A 28 0.44 16.79 6.11
C ILE A 28 1.33 17.38 7.21
N ILE A 29 2.15 16.55 7.86
CA ILE A 29 3.14 17.02 8.84
C ILE A 29 4.12 18.00 8.17
N LEU A 30 4.69 17.61 7.02
CA LEU A 30 5.63 18.45 6.28
C LEU A 30 4.97 19.72 5.74
N ALA A 31 3.70 19.67 5.35
CA ALA A 31 2.92 20.84 4.93
C ALA A 31 2.76 21.84 6.07
N TYR A 32 2.40 21.39 7.28
CA TYR A 32 2.32 22.27 8.44
C TYR A 32 3.70 22.83 8.86
N MET A 33 4.77 22.05 8.72
CA MET A 33 6.14 22.54 8.95
C MET A 33 6.51 23.67 7.97
N TYR A 34 6.12 23.52 6.70
CA TYR A 34 6.32 24.55 5.69
C TYR A 34 5.51 25.82 6.04
N GLN A 35 4.24 25.68 6.40
CA GLN A 35 3.39 26.82 6.79
C GLN A 35 3.94 27.58 8.01
N GLN A 36 4.63 26.90 8.92
CA GLN A 36 5.27 27.52 10.08
C GLN A 36 6.70 28.05 9.80
N GLY A 37 7.13 28.06 8.54
CA GLY A 37 8.46 28.56 8.15
C GLY A 37 9.63 27.67 8.58
N ARG A 38 9.36 26.39 8.93
CA ARG A 38 10.40 25.41 9.31
C ARG A 38 11.04 24.71 8.12
N LEU A 39 10.42 24.82 6.98
CA LEU A 39 10.93 24.38 5.67
C LEU A 39 10.87 25.58 4.72
N ASP A 40 11.98 25.83 4.02
CA ASP A 40 12.17 27.06 3.25
C ASP A 40 11.43 27.07 1.91
N SER A 41 11.03 25.89 1.40
CA SER A 41 10.44 25.78 0.07
C SER A 41 9.60 24.52 -0.12
N TYR A 42 8.71 24.52 -1.11
CA TYR A 42 8.02 23.31 -1.59
C TYR A 42 9.01 22.23 -2.05
N SER A 43 10.16 22.64 -2.60
CA SER A 43 11.22 21.72 -3.01
C SER A 43 11.79 20.94 -1.81
N SER A 44 11.94 21.58 -0.65
CA SER A 44 12.39 20.92 0.59
C SER A 44 11.39 19.85 1.03
N VAL A 45 10.08 20.13 0.98
CA VAL A 45 9.02 19.15 1.26
C VAL A 45 9.10 17.98 0.29
N ALA A 46 9.21 18.27 -1.01
CA ALA A 46 9.28 17.25 -2.05
C ALA A 46 10.53 16.36 -1.91
N LEU A 47 11.69 16.92 -1.58
CA LEU A 47 12.92 16.18 -1.36
C LEU A 47 12.83 15.25 -0.15
N LEU A 48 12.22 15.69 0.94
CA LEU A 48 11.97 14.86 2.12
C LEU A 48 11.06 13.67 1.78
N MET A 49 9.96 13.92 1.08
CA MET A 49 9.05 12.86 0.62
C MET A 49 9.73 11.89 -0.34
N MET A 50 10.55 12.40 -1.25
CA MET A 50 11.32 11.58 -2.19
C MET A 50 12.35 10.69 -1.46
N ALA A 51 13.06 11.23 -0.47
CA ALA A 51 14.01 10.47 0.33
C ALA A 51 13.32 9.31 1.08
N ASN A 52 12.16 9.58 1.71
CA ASN A 52 11.33 8.57 2.35
C ASN A 52 10.94 7.45 1.37
N THR A 53 10.40 7.83 0.22
CA THR A 53 9.89 6.92 -0.81
C THR A 53 10.99 6.06 -1.43
N ILE A 54 12.15 6.64 -1.74
CA ILE A 54 13.28 5.92 -2.32
C ILE A 54 13.83 4.88 -1.34
N LEU A 55 14.02 5.26 -0.06
CA LEU A 55 14.52 4.31 0.94
C LEU A 55 13.52 3.21 1.22
N ASN A 56 12.23 3.54 1.28
CA ASN A 56 11.18 2.54 1.38
C ASN A 56 11.28 1.54 0.21
N ALA A 57 11.39 2.01 -1.02
CA ALA A 57 11.49 1.17 -2.22
C ALA A 57 12.72 0.24 -2.20
N LEU A 58 13.90 0.80 -1.90
CA LEU A 58 15.17 0.06 -1.96
C LEU A 58 15.31 -0.98 -0.85
N ILE A 59 14.81 -0.69 0.34
CA ILE A 59 14.98 -1.56 1.51
C ILE A 59 13.96 -2.69 1.53
N GLN A 60 12.78 -2.54 0.95
CA GLN A 60 11.73 -3.57 1.00
C GLN A 60 12.14 -4.95 0.44
N PRO A 61 12.78 -5.07 -0.73
CA PRO A 61 13.25 -6.37 -1.21
C PRO A 61 14.31 -6.99 -0.29
N ILE A 62 15.18 -6.16 0.29
CA ILE A 62 16.23 -6.60 1.22
C ILE A 62 15.59 -7.12 2.51
N ALA A 63 14.66 -6.36 3.08
CA ALA A 63 13.91 -6.76 4.27
C ALA A 63 13.07 -8.01 4.03
N GLY A 64 12.49 -8.15 2.83
CA GLY A 64 11.76 -9.33 2.40
C GLY A 64 12.64 -10.59 2.38
N ASN A 65 13.82 -10.50 1.77
CA ASN A 65 14.79 -11.59 1.78
C ASN A 65 15.28 -11.93 3.21
N LEU A 66 15.47 -10.91 4.04
CA LEU A 66 15.82 -11.09 5.45
C LEU A 66 14.73 -11.83 6.24
N ALA A 67 13.45 -11.49 5.99
CA ALA A 67 12.31 -12.17 6.59
C ALA A 67 12.19 -13.63 6.09
N ASP A 68 12.57 -13.91 4.84
CA ASP A 68 12.47 -15.24 4.25
C ASP A 68 13.58 -16.19 4.69
N SER A 69 14.80 -15.68 4.93
CA SER A 69 15.97 -16.48 5.27
C SER A 69 15.83 -17.28 6.58
N LYS A 70 15.18 -16.67 7.59
CA LYS A 70 14.89 -17.29 8.91
C LYS A 70 13.58 -16.71 9.46
N PRO A 71 12.87 -17.43 10.36
CA PRO A 71 11.73 -16.87 11.11
C PRO A 71 12.19 -15.69 11.98
N ARG A 72 11.74 -14.50 11.61
CA ARG A 72 12.08 -13.24 12.31
C ARG A 72 10.84 -12.36 12.53
N PRO A 73 9.84 -12.84 13.28
CA PRO A 73 8.59 -12.06 13.51
C PRO A 73 8.86 -10.72 14.20
N TYR A 74 9.94 -10.61 14.98
CA TYR A 74 10.36 -9.37 15.63
C TYR A 74 10.62 -8.21 14.65
N LEU A 75 10.84 -8.50 13.36
CA LEU A 75 10.95 -7.47 12.31
C LEU A 75 9.68 -6.62 12.20
N MET A 76 8.50 -7.16 12.51
CA MET A 76 7.27 -6.36 12.56
C MET A 76 7.36 -5.28 13.64
N SER A 77 7.80 -5.65 14.85
CA SER A 77 7.97 -4.70 15.96
C SER A 77 9.03 -3.65 15.65
N ILE A 78 10.18 -4.06 15.07
CA ILE A 78 11.25 -3.14 14.66
C ILE A 78 10.75 -2.17 13.59
N GLY A 79 10.05 -2.69 12.56
CA GLY A 79 9.49 -1.87 11.49
C GLY A 79 8.54 -0.80 12.01
N ILE A 80 7.59 -1.18 12.87
CA ILE A 80 6.65 -0.24 13.49
C ILE A 80 7.42 0.78 14.36
N ALA A 81 8.35 0.32 15.19
CA ALA A 81 9.14 1.20 16.06
C ALA A 81 9.93 2.23 15.25
N CYS A 82 10.62 1.83 14.18
CA CYS A 82 11.33 2.74 13.30
C CYS A 82 10.39 3.73 12.60
N ALA A 83 9.22 3.28 12.13
CA ALA A 83 8.24 4.15 11.50
C ALA A 83 7.74 5.23 12.47
N PHE A 84 7.43 4.86 13.70
CA PHE A 84 6.98 5.81 14.73
C PHE A 84 8.09 6.72 15.23
N LEU A 85 9.28 6.21 15.53
CA LEU A 85 10.43 7.03 15.92
C LEU A 85 10.77 8.04 14.83
N GLY A 86 10.66 7.63 13.56
CA GLY A 86 10.86 8.52 12.42
C GLY A 86 9.85 9.67 12.33
N VAL A 87 8.62 9.50 12.83
CA VAL A 87 7.60 10.56 12.86
C VAL A 87 7.63 11.34 14.18
N MET A 88 7.86 10.65 15.28
CA MET A 88 7.71 11.18 16.64
C MET A 88 8.46 12.51 16.90
N PHE A 89 9.65 12.65 16.36
CA PHE A 89 10.49 13.79 16.61
C PHE A 89 10.55 14.83 15.49
N ILE A 90 9.92 14.58 14.35
CA ILE A 90 9.94 15.49 13.18
C ILE A 90 9.45 16.88 13.55
N GLY A 91 8.37 16.99 14.32
CA GLY A 91 7.77 18.26 14.71
C GLY A 91 8.62 19.08 15.71
N THR A 92 9.57 18.45 16.41
CA THR A 92 10.38 19.11 17.45
C THR A 92 11.79 19.44 16.99
N VAL A 93 12.31 18.76 15.96
CA VAL A 93 13.67 18.89 15.46
C VAL A 93 13.83 20.14 14.60
N GLN A 94 14.90 20.92 14.84
CA GLN A 94 15.29 22.08 14.02
C GLN A 94 16.45 21.79 13.07
N ASN A 95 17.28 20.79 13.39
CA ASN A 95 18.42 20.41 12.56
C ASN A 95 17.95 19.67 11.32
N GLN A 96 18.29 20.19 10.14
CA GLN A 96 17.86 19.61 8.86
C GLN A 96 18.39 18.19 8.63
N ILE A 97 19.65 17.90 9.01
CA ILE A 97 20.23 16.56 8.84
C ILE A 97 19.45 15.55 9.67
N LEU A 98 19.11 15.90 10.92
CA LEU A 98 18.32 15.04 11.79
C LEU A 98 16.89 14.89 11.26
N LEU A 99 16.29 15.94 10.70
CA LEU A 99 14.98 15.88 10.06
C LEU A 99 14.98 14.89 8.89
N TYR A 100 15.96 14.99 7.96
CA TYR A 100 16.11 14.02 6.87
C TYR A 100 16.31 12.59 7.41
N SER A 101 17.14 12.42 8.44
CA SER A 101 17.38 11.11 9.06
C SER A 101 16.11 10.49 9.64
N LEU A 102 15.26 11.30 10.30
CA LEU A 102 13.98 10.84 10.84
C LEU A 102 12.98 10.47 9.74
N VAL A 103 12.86 11.29 8.71
CA VAL A 103 12.01 10.99 7.56
C VAL A 103 12.46 9.71 6.84
N CYS A 104 13.77 9.53 6.70
CA CYS A 104 14.38 8.30 6.17
C CYS A 104 14.08 7.10 7.06
N LEU A 105 14.18 7.26 8.38
CA LEU A 105 13.88 6.21 9.36
C LEU A 105 12.43 5.73 9.29
N ASN A 106 11.48 6.64 9.05
CA ASN A 106 10.08 6.28 8.81
C ASN A 106 9.94 5.39 7.56
N GLY A 107 10.57 5.77 6.44
CA GLY A 107 10.57 4.95 5.22
C GLY A 107 11.20 3.56 5.41
N ILE A 108 12.32 3.49 6.15
CA ILE A 108 12.98 2.23 6.52
C ILE A 108 12.06 1.36 7.38
N GLY A 109 11.36 1.97 8.35
CA GLY A 109 10.41 1.26 9.21
C GLY A 109 9.29 0.59 8.43
N SER A 110 8.66 1.35 7.53
CA SER A 110 7.65 0.85 6.61
C SER A 110 8.19 -0.28 5.72
N ALA A 111 9.40 -0.11 5.18
CA ALA A 111 10.08 -1.10 4.34
C ALA A 111 10.37 -2.42 5.05
N ILE A 112 10.64 -2.39 6.35
CA ILE A 112 10.86 -3.60 7.16
C ILE A 112 9.53 -4.27 7.50
N PHE A 113 8.49 -3.46 7.84
CA PHE A 113 7.22 -3.99 8.30
C PHE A 113 6.45 -4.74 7.20
N HIS A 114 6.30 -4.15 6.00
CA HIS A 114 5.43 -4.70 4.95
C HIS A 114 5.76 -6.15 4.57
N PRO A 115 7.02 -6.52 4.24
CA PRO A 115 7.32 -7.91 3.90
C PRO A 115 7.20 -8.85 5.11
N ALA A 116 7.57 -8.39 6.31
CA ALA A 116 7.46 -9.21 7.51
C ALA A 116 5.98 -9.46 7.89
N GLY A 117 5.15 -8.42 7.90
CA GLY A 117 3.72 -8.50 8.19
C GLY A 117 2.96 -9.32 7.15
N GLY A 118 3.25 -9.11 5.85
CA GLY A 118 2.62 -9.87 4.77
C GLY A 118 3.00 -11.34 4.80
N LYS A 119 4.24 -11.68 5.18
CA LYS A 119 4.66 -13.07 5.41
C LYS A 119 3.90 -13.69 6.59
N MET A 120 3.70 -12.95 7.68
CA MET A 120 2.92 -13.43 8.82
C MET A 120 1.45 -13.63 8.45
N ALA A 121 0.84 -12.70 7.70
CA ALA A 121 -0.51 -12.85 7.18
C ALA A 121 -0.64 -14.10 6.28
N ASN A 122 0.38 -14.40 5.46
CA ASN A 122 0.45 -15.63 4.67
C ASN A 122 0.53 -16.87 5.57
N THR A 123 1.42 -16.86 6.57
CA THR A 123 1.60 -17.98 7.52
C THR A 123 0.30 -18.35 8.22
N PHE A 124 -0.54 -17.37 8.61
CA PHE A 124 -1.81 -17.56 9.27
C PHE A 124 -3.02 -17.54 8.32
N GLY A 125 -2.79 -17.57 7.02
CA GLY A 125 -3.84 -17.56 6.00
C GLY A 125 -4.52 -18.90 5.79
N GLY A 126 -3.77 -20.01 5.95
CA GLY A 126 -4.30 -21.36 5.72
C GLY A 126 -4.99 -21.49 4.36
N ALA A 127 -6.16 -22.14 4.32
CA ALA A 127 -6.96 -22.28 3.11
C ALA A 127 -7.69 -20.99 2.66
N LYS A 128 -7.61 -19.90 3.44
CA LYS A 128 -8.26 -18.60 3.17
C LYS A 128 -7.23 -17.49 2.99
N LEU A 129 -6.25 -17.73 2.14
CA LEU A 129 -5.11 -16.84 1.95
C LEU A 129 -5.54 -15.47 1.39
N GLY A 130 -6.47 -15.45 0.45
CA GLY A 130 -7.04 -14.21 -0.10
C GLY A 130 -7.72 -13.37 0.98
N LYS A 131 -8.52 -13.99 1.86
CA LYS A 131 -9.16 -13.32 2.99
C LYS A 131 -8.12 -12.80 3.98
N SER A 132 -7.09 -13.57 4.30
CA SER A 132 -6.01 -13.15 5.20
C SER A 132 -5.28 -11.92 4.66
N MET A 133 -4.87 -11.96 3.39
CA MET A 133 -4.19 -10.83 2.74
C MET A 133 -5.11 -9.62 2.58
N SER A 134 -6.42 -9.82 2.43
CA SER A 134 -7.40 -8.72 2.42
C SER A 134 -7.48 -8.02 3.77
N ILE A 135 -7.58 -8.78 4.86
CA ILE A 135 -7.61 -8.21 6.22
C ILE A 135 -6.33 -7.39 6.44
N PHE A 136 -5.17 -7.94 6.08
CA PHE A 136 -3.90 -7.24 6.17
C PHE A 136 -3.88 -5.95 5.35
N SER A 137 -4.27 -6.00 4.07
CA SER A 137 -4.25 -4.84 3.15
C SER A 137 -5.24 -3.75 3.53
N VAL A 138 -6.41 -4.12 4.06
CA VAL A 138 -7.39 -3.14 4.59
C VAL A 138 -6.80 -2.33 5.74
N GLY A 139 -5.99 -2.98 6.62
CA GLY A 139 -5.28 -2.28 7.68
C GLY A 139 -4.41 -1.15 7.15
N GLY A 140 -3.57 -1.43 6.15
CA GLY A 140 -2.69 -0.43 5.54
C GLY A 140 -3.46 0.70 4.85
N ASN A 141 -4.41 0.36 3.96
CA ASN A 141 -5.21 1.36 3.26
C ASN A 141 -5.95 2.29 4.23
N PHE A 142 -6.54 1.72 5.29
CA PHE A 142 -7.27 2.49 6.30
C PHE A 142 -6.32 3.33 7.16
N GLY A 143 -5.15 2.79 7.53
CA GLY A 143 -4.12 3.53 8.24
C GLY A 143 -3.63 4.75 7.45
N PHE A 144 -3.28 4.54 6.18
CA PHE A 144 -2.86 5.61 5.28
C PHE A 144 -3.91 6.70 5.13
N ALA A 145 -5.18 6.33 4.96
CA ALA A 145 -6.29 7.27 4.84
C ALA A 145 -6.57 8.04 6.15
N CYS A 146 -6.45 7.37 7.31
CA CYS A 146 -6.69 8.00 8.62
C CYS A 146 -5.53 8.88 9.09
N GLY A 147 -4.31 8.67 8.57
CA GLY A 147 -3.11 9.38 9.02
C GLY A 147 -3.25 10.90 9.06
N PRO A 148 -3.64 11.56 7.95
CA PRO A 148 -3.80 13.01 7.92
C PRO A 148 -4.82 13.52 8.95
N PHE A 149 -5.95 12.83 9.12
CA PHE A 149 -6.99 13.22 10.07
C PHE A 149 -6.54 13.06 11.51
N TYR A 150 -5.88 11.96 11.82
CA TYR A 150 -5.35 11.69 13.15
C TYR A 150 -4.31 12.74 13.55
N PHE A 151 -3.34 13.03 12.65
CA PHE A 151 -2.36 14.07 12.92
C PHE A 151 -3.00 15.46 13.03
N THR A 152 -3.90 15.84 12.12
CA THR A 152 -4.55 17.16 12.14
C THR A 152 -5.36 17.35 13.43
N GLY A 153 -6.07 16.33 13.90
CA GLY A 153 -6.78 16.39 15.18
C GLY A 153 -5.86 16.63 16.37
N LEU A 154 -4.71 15.97 16.39
CA LEU A 154 -3.68 16.21 17.42
C LEU A 154 -2.99 17.58 17.26
N TYR A 155 -2.77 18.00 16.01
CA TYR A 155 -2.14 19.30 15.71
C TYR A 155 -2.95 20.49 16.20
N ILE A 156 -4.28 20.44 16.14
CA ILE A 156 -5.17 21.48 16.68
C ILE A 156 -4.92 21.69 18.19
N LEU A 157 -4.57 20.60 18.92
CA LEU A 157 -4.37 20.63 20.37
C LEU A 157 -2.92 20.97 20.77
N PHE A 158 -1.95 20.48 20.02
CA PHE A 158 -0.53 20.46 20.44
C PHE A 158 0.42 21.10 19.41
N GLY A 159 -0.08 21.65 18.31
CA GLY A 159 0.76 22.15 17.22
C GLY A 159 1.66 21.04 16.65
N LEU A 160 2.88 21.39 16.21
CA LEU A 160 3.84 20.41 15.69
C LEU A 160 4.32 19.39 16.74
N ASN A 161 4.21 19.66 18.03
CA ASN A 161 4.51 18.69 19.09
C ASN A 161 3.54 17.49 19.06
N ALA A 162 2.44 17.58 18.35
CA ALA A 162 1.51 16.48 18.08
C ALA A 162 2.20 15.25 17.48
N THR A 163 3.33 15.43 16.78
CA THR A 163 4.10 14.30 16.23
C THR A 163 4.55 13.32 17.32
N ILE A 164 4.77 13.77 18.56
CA ILE A 164 5.12 12.90 19.70
C ILE A 164 3.98 11.92 19.99
N ALA A 165 2.74 12.40 19.96
CA ALA A 165 1.56 11.58 20.24
C ALA A 165 1.21 10.61 19.11
N MET A 166 1.82 10.75 17.93
CA MET A 166 1.63 9.82 16.83
C MET A 166 1.99 8.36 17.19
N CYS A 167 2.92 8.15 18.17
CA CYS A 167 3.35 6.81 18.56
C CYS A 167 2.29 6.01 19.35
N ILE A 168 1.25 6.65 19.89
CA ILE A 168 0.28 6.00 20.79
C ILE A 168 -0.35 4.74 20.17
N PRO A 169 -0.88 4.75 18.94
CA PRO A 169 -1.48 3.54 18.35
C PRO A 169 -0.49 2.40 18.15
N GLY A 170 0.79 2.73 17.87
CA GLY A 170 1.83 1.74 17.60
C GLY A 170 2.34 1.03 18.83
N ILE A 171 2.38 1.70 19.99
CA ILE A 171 2.94 1.12 21.23
C ILE A 171 2.23 -0.19 21.61
N ALA A 172 0.90 -0.19 21.62
CA ALA A 172 0.13 -1.38 21.96
C ALA A 172 0.42 -2.55 21.00
N VAL A 173 0.52 -2.25 19.71
CA VAL A 173 0.79 -3.27 18.68
C VAL A 173 2.21 -3.82 18.79
N ILE A 174 3.21 -2.96 19.04
CA ILE A 174 4.59 -3.36 19.29
C ILE A 174 4.65 -4.33 20.48
N ILE A 175 4.01 -3.96 21.60
CA ILE A 175 3.97 -4.80 22.81
C ILE A 175 3.35 -6.18 22.50
N ILE A 176 2.21 -6.21 21.80
CA ILE A 176 1.55 -7.48 21.41
C ILE A 176 2.49 -8.33 20.56
N PHE A 177 3.17 -7.76 19.56
CA PHE A 177 4.05 -8.51 18.70
C PHE A 177 5.30 -9.01 19.45
N MET A 178 5.84 -8.21 20.36
CA MET A 178 6.97 -8.64 21.21
C MET A 178 6.57 -9.81 22.12
N LEU A 179 5.43 -9.72 22.81
CA LEU A 179 4.93 -10.78 23.69
C LEU A 179 4.62 -12.08 22.92
N LYS A 180 4.13 -11.95 21.67
CA LYS A 180 3.81 -13.09 20.81
C LYS A 180 4.99 -13.56 19.94
N ASN A 181 6.15 -12.95 20.03
CA ASN A 181 7.28 -13.23 19.13
C ASN A 181 7.68 -14.71 19.11
N HIS A 182 7.73 -15.36 20.29
CA HIS A 182 8.02 -16.80 20.38
C HIS A 182 6.96 -17.65 19.66
N TYR A 183 5.68 -17.37 19.93
CA TYR A 183 4.55 -18.05 19.28
C TYR A 183 4.62 -17.93 17.75
N TYR A 184 4.86 -16.72 17.26
CA TYR A 184 4.98 -16.46 15.81
C TYR A 184 6.22 -17.13 15.20
N THR A 185 7.32 -17.22 15.95
CA THR A 185 8.53 -17.93 15.50
C THR A 185 8.24 -19.43 15.30
N VAL A 186 7.59 -20.06 16.26
CA VAL A 186 7.22 -21.49 16.17
C VAL A 186 6.23 -21.72 15.03
N ALA A 187 5.20 -20.85 14.88
CA ALA A 187 4.26 -20.93 13.77
C ALA A 187 4.94 -20.81 12.40
N CYS A 188 5.91 -19.87 12.24
CA CYS A 188 6.69 -19.74 11.02
C CYS A 188 7.56 -20.98 10.74
N LEU A 189 8.22 -21.56 11.76
CA LEU A 189 9.01 -22.78 11.59
C LEU A 189 8.15 -23.92 11.08
N HIS A 190 7.00 -24.14 11.71
CA HIS A 190 6.05 -25.18 11.31
C HIS A 190 5.55 -24.94 9.86
N HIS A 191 5.09 -23.74 9.58
CA HIS A 191 4.61 -23.36 8.22
C HIS A 191 5.69 -23.54 7.16
N ASN A 192 6.92 -23.07 7.42
CA ASN A 192 8.03 -23.21 6.48
C ASN A 192 8.39 -24.68 6.23
N HIS A 193 8.29 -25.54 7.25
CA HIS A 193 8.50 -26.98 7.10
C HIS A 193 7.43 -27.61 6.20
N GLU A 194 6.16 -27.32 6.45
CA GLU A 194 5.04 -27.81 5.63
C GLU A 194 5.14 -27.33 4.18
N VAL A 195 5.47 -26.05 3.97
CA VAL A 195 5.65 -25.48 2.61
C VAL A 195 6.82 -26.16 1.90
N LYS A 196 7.96 -26.36 2.56
CA LYS A 196 9.11 -27.05 1.98
C LYS A 196 8.76 -28.48 1.59
N LYS A 197 8.03 -29.19 2.45
CA LYS A 197 7.53 -30.55 2.19
C LYS A 197 6.62 -30.57 0.96
N ALA A 198 5.62 -29.69 0.90
CA ALA A 198 4.69 -29.59 -0.23
C ALA A 198 5.41 -29.23 -1.54
N ILE A 199 6.39 -28.32 -1.50
CA ILE A 199 7.21 -27.96 -2.68
C ILE A 199 7.99 -29.17 -3.17
N SER A 200 8.59 -29.95 -2.25
CA SER A 200 9.37 -31.16 -2.59
C SER A 200 8.49 -32.25 -3.16
N GLU A 201 7.34 -32.52 -2.53
CA GLU A 201 6.41 -33.58 -2.98
C GLU A 201 5.77 -33.27 -4.34
N ASN A 202 5.45 -31.99 -4.60
CA ASN A 202 4.82 -31.56 -5.85
C ASN A 202 5.82 -31.08 -6.91
N ASN A 203 7.12 -31.16 -6.66
CA ASN A 203 8.19 -30.63 -7.52
C ASN A 203 7.94 -29.19 -7.97
N GLN A 204 7.36 -28.35 -7.07
CA GLN A 204 6.95 -27.01 -7.39
C GLN A 204 8.14 -26.08 -7.51
N GLN A 205 8.26 -25.41 -8.66
CA GLN A 205 9.31 -24.43 -8.93
C GLN A 205 8.75 -23.01 -8.87
N GLU A 206 9.61 -22.09 -8.46
CA GLU A 206 9.28 -20.66 -8.52
C GLU A 206 9.22 -20.18 -9.97
N ASN A 207 8.24 -19.38 -10.28
CA ASN A 207 8.09 -18.76 -11.59
C ASN A 207 8.59 -17.31 -11.55
N ILE A 208 9.91 -17.14 -11.56
CA ILE A 208 10.56 -15.82 -11.50
C ILE A 208 10.15 -14.94 -12.68
N LYS A 209 10.05 -15.51 -13.91
CA LYS A 209 9.61 -14.75 -15.09
C LYS A 209 8.17 -14.24 -14.93
N GLY A 210 7.29 -15.09 -14.43
CA GLY A 210 5.90 -14.72 -14.13
C GLY A 210 5.83 -13.66 -13.03
N PHE A 211 6.69 -13.73 -12.02
CA PHE A 211 6.76 -12.73 -10.97
C PHE A 211 7.26 -11.37 -11.49
N ILE A 212 8.31 -11.34 -12.30
CA ILE A 212 8.80 -10.10 -12.91
C ILE A 212 7.70 -9.48 -13.79
N TYR A 213 6.97 -10.29 -14.54
CA TYR A 213 5.84 -9.84 -15.34
C TYR A 213 4.73 -9.22 -14.48
N LEU A 214 4.37 -9.87 -13.35
CA LEU A 214 3.42 -9.34 -12.37
C LEU A 214 3.88 -7.98 -11.81
N VAL A 215 5.15 -7.87 -11.44
CA VAL A 215 5.72 -6.61 -10.92
C VAL A 215 5.65 -5.51 -11.98
N GLY A 216 5.90 -5.83 -13.26
CA GLY A 216 5.72 -4.89 -14.37
C GLY A 216 4.28 -4.37 -14.48
N ILE A 217 3.28 -5.26 -14.38
CA ILE A 217 1.86 -4.87 -14.33
C ILE A 217 1.60 -3.93 -13.16
N LEU A 218 2.13 -4.25 -11.98
CA LEU A 218 1.95 -3.45 -10.78
C LEU A 218 2.58 -2.06 -10.90
N PHE A 219 3.72 -1.93 -11.53
CA PHE A 219 4.35 -0.62 -11.77
C PHE A 219 3.46 0.27 -12.63
N VAL A 220 2.97 -0.24 -13.75
CA VAL A 220 2.07 0.51 -14.64
C VAL A 220 0.75 0.86 -13.92
N ARG A 221 0.18 -0.09 -13.18
CA ARG A 221 -1.03 0.11 -12.39
C ARG A 221 -0.84 1.16 -11.30
N SER A 222 0.29 1.13 -10.60
CA SER A 222 0.61 2.08 -9.53
C SER A 222 0.90 3.48 -10.07
N ALA A 223 1.56 3.59 -11.23
CA ALA A 223 1.71 4.86 -11.93
C ALA A 223 0.35 5.52 -12.22
N GLY A 224 -0.60 4.73 -12.73
CA GLY A 224 -1.98 5.20 -12.95
C GLY A 224 -2.67 5.61 -11.66
N TRP A 225 -2.62 4.75 -10.63
CA TRP A 225 -3.31 5.00 -9.36
C TRP A 225 -2.78 6.25 -8.62
N PHE A 226 -1.46 6.37 -8.45
CA PHE A 226 -0.89 7.53 -7.75
C PHE A 226 -1.10 8.83 -8.50
N SER A 227 -0.99 8.81 -9.82
CA SER A 227 -1.35 9.97 -10.65
C SER A 227 -2.83 10.33 -10.51
N PHE A 228 -3.73 9.33 -10.53
CA PHE A 228 -5.15 9.55 -10.32
C PHE A 228 -5.45 10.23 -8.98
N VAL A 229 -4.98 9.67 -7.87
CA VAL A 229 -5.24 10.22 -6.53
C VAL A 229 -4.62 11.60 -6.35
N SER A 230 -3.43 11.83 -6.90
CA SER A 230 -2.74 13.12 -6.79
C SER A 230 -3.47 14.26 -7.52
N PHE A 231 -4.12 13.95 -8.63
CA PHE A 231 -4.73 14.97 -9.48
C PHE A 231 -6.26 14.93 -9.53
N LEU A 232 -6.91 13.97 -8.88
CA LEU A 232 -8.38 13.81 -8.90
C LEU A 232 -9.10 15.04 -8.37
N SER A 233 -8.69 15.57 -7.22
CA SER A 233 -9.30 16.78 -6.65
C SER A 233 -9.13 17.98 -7.59
N LEU A 234 -7.93 18.17 -8.14
CA LEU A 234 -7.67 19.25 -9.11
C LEU A 234 -8.49 19.07 -10.38
N TYR A 235 -8.71 17.85 -10.85
CA TYR A 235 -9.57 17.58 -12.01
C TYR A 235 -11.02 17.96 -11.73
N TYR A 236 -11.56 17.64 -10.54
CA TYR A 236 -12.89 18.06 -10.13
C TYR A 236 -13.02 19.59 -10.05
N MET A 237 -12.00 20.26 -9.51
CA MET A 237 -12.00 21.73 -9.36
C MET A 237 -11.90 22.44 -10.69
N HIS A 238 -10.93 22.07 -11.53
CA HIS A 238 -10.61 22.82 -12.74
C HIS A 238 -11.40 22.40 -13.98
N LYS A 239 -11.72 21.10 -14.11
CA LYS A 239 -12.47 20.59 -15.27
C LYS A 239 -13.97 20.52 -15.01
N LEU A 240 -14.37 20.06 -13.82
CA LEU A 240 -15.78 19.84 -13.49
C LEU A 240 -16.40 20.98 -12.66
N ASN A 241 -15.63 22.03 -12.37
CA ASN A 241 -16.05 23.25 -11.63
C ASN A 241 -16.71 22.95 -10.27
N ILE A 242 -16.16 21.98 -9.53
CA ILE A 242 -16.58 21.62 -8.18
C ILE A 242 -15.71 22.35 -7.17
N ASN A 243 -16.29 22.81 -6.05
CA ASN A 243 -15.54 23.46 -4.98
C ASN A 243 -14.53 22.51 -4.31
N ASP A 244 -13.48 23.09 -3.69
CA ASP A 244 -12.34 22.39 -3.12
C ASP A 244 -12.73 21.36 -2.06
N GLU A 245 -13.72 21.70 -1.24
CA GLU A 245 -14.18 20.86 -0.13
C GLU A 245 -14.82 19.58 -0.64
N ILE A 246 -15.74 19.69 -1.61
CA ILE A 246 -16.40 18.53 -2.22
C ILE A 246 -15.40 17.72 -3.04
N ALA A 247 -14.51 18.35 -3.80
CA ALA A 247 -13.49 17.67 -4.58
C ALA A 247 -12.57 16.81 -3.70
N THR A 248 -12.18 17.31 -2.53
CA THR A 248 -11.39 16.58 -1.54
C THR A 248 -12.17 15.42 -0.92
N LEU A 249 -13.44 15.62 -0.58
CA LEU A 249 -14.31 14.55 -0.05
C LEU A 249 -14.50 13.43 -1.07
N LEU A 250 -14.66 13.74 -2.35
CA LEU A 250 -14.80 12.75 -3.43
C LEU A 250 -13.53 11.89 -3.58
N ASN A 251 -12.34 12.49 -3.44
CA ASN A 251 -11.10 11.74 -3.42
C ASN A 251 -11.02 10.77 -2.22
N GLY A 252 -11.41 11.23 -1.02
CA GLY A 252 -11.52 10.38 0.16
C GLY A 252 -12.53 9.24 0.01
N MET A 253 -13.67 9.49 -0.65
CA MET A 253 -14.69 8.48 -0.93
C MET A 253 -14.12 7.31 -1.76
N VAL A 254 -13.31 7.59 -2.78
CA VAL A 254 -12.68 6.55 -3.60
C VAL A 254 -11.79 5.63 -2.75
N ALA A 255 -11.02 6.21 -1.82
CA ALA A 255 -10.18 5.42 -0.92
C ALA A 255 -11.01 4.53 0.04
N LEU A 256 -12.13 5.06 0.56
CA LEU A 256 -13.03 4.30 1.44
C LEU A 256 -13.69 3.13 0.71
N ILE A 257 -14.23 3.36 -0.50
CA ILE A 257 -14.79 2.31 -1.35
C ILE A 257 -13.70 1.27 -1.66
N GLY A 258 -12.48 1.73 -1.93
CA GLY A 258 -11.32 0.88 -2.17
C GLY A 258 -11.00 -0.07 -1.03
N ALA A 259 -11.06 0.39 0.22
CA ALA A 259 -10.84 -0.45 1.39
C ALA A 259 -11.87 -1.60 1.48
N LEU A 260 -13.17 -1.29 1.29
CA LEU A 260 -14.24 -2.29 1.27
C LEU A 260 -14.08 -3.29 0.12
N ALA A 261 -13.72 -2.80 -1.07
CA ALA A 261 -13.51 -3.61 -2.26
C ALA A 261 -12.29 -4.54 -2.11
N THR A 262 -11.22 -4.08 -1.47
CA THR A 262 -10.03 -4.89 -1.17
C THR A 262 -10.39 -6.10 -0.31
N PHE A 263 -11.23 -5.90 0.71
CA PHE A 263 -11.69 -7.00 1.57
C PHE A 263 -12.54 -8.00 0.81
N SER A 264 -13.53 -7.53 0.06
CA SER A 264 -14.44 -8.41 -0.71
C SER A 264 -13.70 -9.15 -1.81
N GLY A 265 -12.82 -8.50 -2.55
CA GLY A 265 -12.06 -9.09 -3.66
C GLY A 265 -11.19 -10.28 -3.24
N GLY A 266 -10.43 -10.17 -2.15
CA GLY A 266 -9.65 -11.29 -1.66
C GLY A 266 -10.50 -12.43 -1.09
N THR A 267 -11.60 -12.11 -0.39
CA THR A 267 -12.51 -13.14 0.12
C THR A 267 -13.19 -13.93 -1.01
N VAL A 268 -13.57 -13.24 -2.08
CA VAL A 268 -14.17 -13.87 -3.28
C VAL A 268 -13.12 -14.65 -4.05
N SER A 269 -11.88 -14.18 -4.13
CA SER A 269 -10.80 -14.86 -4.85
C SER A 269 -10.45 -16.24 -4.28
N ASP A 270 -10.64 -16.47 -2.98
CA ASP A 270 -10.48 -17.78 -2.36
C ASP A 270 -11.47 -18.82 -2.92
N LYS A 271 -12.62 -18.38 -3.45
CA LYS A 271 -13.66 -19.25 -4.01
C LYS A 271 -13.56 -19.44 -5.50
N ILE A 272 -13.32 -18.37 -6.25
CA ILE A 272 -13.40 -18.39 -7.72
C ILE A 272 -12.03 -18.34 -8.41
N GLY A 273 -10.96 -18.15 -7.65
CA GLY A 273 -9.56 -18.12 -8.10
C GLY A 273 -8.99 -16.72 -8.24
N PHE A 274 -7.71 -16.59 -7.86
CA PHE A 274 -7.00 -15.31 -7.80
C PHE A 274 -6.84 -14.66 -9.18
N ASN A 275 -6.35 -15.40 -10.18
CA ASN A 275 -6.17 -14.90 -11.53
C ASN A 275 -7.49 -14.40 -12.15
N ARG A 276 -8.61 -15.09 -11.89
CA ARG A 276 -9.92 -14.68 -12.40
C ARG A 276 -10.31 -13.31 -11.86
N ILE A 277 -10.22 -13.10 -10.53
CA ILE A 277 -10.55 -11.82 -9.93
C ILE A 277 -9.64 -10.73 -10.45
N ILE A 278 -8.31 -10.96 -10.51
CA ILE A 278 -7.36 -9.97 -11.02
C ILE A 278 -7.72 -9.55 -12.43
N THR A 279 -7.91 -10.51 -13.33
CA THR A 279 -8.18 -10.22 -14.76
C THR A 279 -9.56 -9.57 -14.95
N TRP A 280 -10.62 -10.18 -14.40
CA TRP A 280 -11.97 -9.68 -14.64
C TRP A 280 -12.22 -8.33 -14.00
N ALA A 281 -11.78 -8.15 -12.74
CA ALA A 281 -11.97 -6.89 -12.06
C ALA A 281 -11.12 -5.77 -12.70
N SER A 282 -9.87 -6.05 -13.09
CA SER A 282 -9.04 -5.06 -13.78
C SER A 282 -9.62 -4.67 -15.15
N LEU A 283 -10.01 -5.64 -15.98
CA LEU A 283 -10.61 -5.36 -17.30
C LEU A 283 -11.94 -4.61 -17.17
N ALA A 284 -12.78 -5.01 -16.21
CA ALA A 284 -14.07 -4.35 -15.99
C ALA A 284 -13.91 -2.93 -15.42
N SER A 285 -12.80 -2.61 -14.74
CA SER A 285 -12.53 -1.25 -14.23
C SER A 285 -12.16 -0.25 -15.32
N ALA A 286 -11.52 -0.72 -16.41
CA ALA A 286 -11.00 0.15 -17.48
C ALA A 286 -12.09 0.98 -18.20
N PRO A 287 -13.26 0.46 -18.59
CA PRO A 287 -14.30 1.27 -19.20
C PRO A 287 -14.78 2.42 -18.31
N PHE A 288 -14.86 2.20 -17.01
CA PHE A 288 -15.35 3.24 -16.10
C PHE A 288 -14.36 4.41 -15.97
N ILE A 289 -13.04 4.15 -15.90
CA ILE A 289 -12.07 5.25 -15.88
C ILE A 289 -11.98 5.95 -17.24
N ILE A 290 -12.17 5.25 -18.35
CA ILE A 290 -12.24 5.88 -19.67
C ILE A 290 -13.48 6.78 -19.77
N LEU A 291 -14.66 6.29 -19.39
CA LEU A 291 -15.89 7.09 -19.40
C LEU A 291 -15.82 8.28 -18.45
N PHE A 292 -15.15 8.12 -17.29
CA PHE A 292 -14.88 9.22 -16.37
C PHE A 292 -14.14 10.37 -17.06
N THR A 293 -13.16 10.09 -17.92
CA THR A 293 -12.41 11.14 -18.63
C THR A 293 -13.20 11.81 -19.75
N GLN A 294 -14.30 11.21 -20.19
CA GLN A 294 -15.11 11.69 -21.33
C GLN A 294 -16.32 12.53 -20.89
N THR A 295 -16.61 12.60 -19.59
CA THR A 295 -17.79 13.34 -19.10
C THR A 295 -17.41 14.70 -18.54
N ASP A 296 -18.21 15.72 -18.87
CA ASP A 296 -18.14 17.05 -18.27
C ASP A 296 -19.15 17.23 -17.12
N ASN A 297 -19.94 16.20 -16.81
CA ASN A 297 -20.91 16.23 -15.72
C ASN A 297 -20.33 15.61 -14.45
N ALA A 298 -20.16 16.42 -13.40
CA ALA A 298 -19.56 16.01 -12.14
C ALA A 298 -20.33 14.87 -11.43
N VAL A 299 -21.66 14.82 -11.54
CA VAL A 299 -22.47 13.76 -10.94
C VAL A 299 -22.21 12.44 -11.65
N ILE A 300 -22.22 12.45 -12.99
CA ILE A 300 -21.91 11.26 -13.80
C ILE A 300 -20.48 10.79 -13.53
N ALA A 301 -19.51 11.72 -13.49
CA ALA A 301 -18.13 11.43 -13.14
C ALA A 301 -18.03 10.70 -11.78
N THR A 302 -18.69 11.23 -10.76
CA THR A 302 -18.71 10.64 -9.41
C THR A 302 -19.36 9.25 -9.40
N LEU A 303 -20.47 9.08 -10.10
CA LEU A 303 -21.13 7.77 -10.20
C LEU A 303 -20.26 6.73 -10.91
N LEU A 304 -19.47 7.12 -11.89
CA LEU A 304 -18.51 6.23 -12.57
C LEU A 304 -17.32 5.82 -11.70
N LEU A 305 -16.92 6.66 -10.75
CA LEU A 305 -15.85 6.32 -9.81
C LEU A 305 -16.22 5.23 -8.81
N ILE A 306 -17.51 5.04 -8.51
CA ILE A 306 -17.95 3.97 -7.59
C ILE A 306 -17.61 2.58 -8.14
N PRO A 307 -18.12 2.15 -9.32
CA PRO A 307 -17.76 0.86 -9.90
C PRO A 307 -16.27 0.78 -10.28
N PHE A 308 -15.65 1.88 -10.71
CA PHE A 308 -14.21 1.93 -10.93
C PHE A 308 -13.42 1.53 -9.68
N ALA A 309 -13.67 2.18 -8.55
CA ALA A 309 -12.98 1.91 -7.30
C ALA A 309 -13.24 0.48 -6.79
N LEU A 310 -14.50 0.03 -6.82
CA LEU A 310 -14.88 -1.33 -6.43
C LEU A 310 -14.09 -2.39 -7.22
N LEU A 311 -14.02 -2.25 -8.52
CA LEU A 311 -13.36 -3.21 -9.41
C LEU A 311 -11.83 -3.08 -9.33
N PHE A 312 -11.30 -1.87 -9.36
CA PHE A 312 -9.86 -1.63 -9.28
C PHE A 312 -9.25 -2.21 -8.00
N PHE A 313 -9.85 -1.94 -6.85
CA PHE A 313 -9.34 -2.41 -5.57
C PHE A 313 -9.64 -3.90 -5.28
N ALA A 314 -10.67 -4.48 -5.89
CA ALA A 314 -10.94 -5.91 -5.74
C ALA A 314 -9.76 -6.80 -6.20
N ALA A 315 -8.94 -6.33 -7.14
CA ALA A 315 -7.76 -7.04 -7.61
C ALA A 315 -6.54 -6.93 -6.67
N MET A 316 -6.56 -6.03 -5.66
CA MET A 316 -5.36 -5.71 -4.86
C MET A 316 -4.81 -6.89 -4.07
N SER A 317 -5.61 -7.44 -3.14
CA SER A 317 -5.18 -8.57 -2.31
C SER A 317 -4.90 -9.84 -3.12
N PRO A 318 -5.74 -10.23 -4.10
CA PRO A 318 -5.44 -11.36 -4.98
C PRO A 318 -4.07 -11.24 -5.69
N THR A 319 -3.68 -10.04 -6.09
CA THR A 319 -2.40 -9.79 -6.75
C THR A 319 -1.22 -10.07 -5.84
N VAL A 320 -1.31 -9.70 -4.55
CA VAL A 320 -0.28 -10.04 -3.56
C VAL A 320 -0.17 -11.55 -3.38
N VAL A 321 -1.31 -12.25 -3.29
CA VAL A 321 -1.35 -13.72 -3.19
C VAL A 321 -0.71 -14.38 -4.40
N VAL A 322 -1.00 -13.90 -5.61
CA VAL A 322 -0.36 -14.42 -6.85
C VAL A 322 1.16 -14.21 -6.79
N GLY A 323 1.62 -13.04 -6.36
CA GLY A 323 3.05 -12.78 -6.16
C GLY A 323 3.70 -13.77 -5.19
N GLN A 324 3.07 -14.02 -4.05
CA GLN A 324 3.53 -14.98 -3.05
C GLN A 324 3.54 -16.43 -3.55
N LYS A 325 2.57 -16.81 -4.40
CA LYS A 325 2.53 -18.15 -5.02
C LYS A 325 3.56 -18.31 -6.13
N LEU A 326 3.85 -17.26 -6.91
CA LEU A 326 4.91 -17.27 -7.93
C LEU A 326 6.31 -17.37 -7.32
N LEU A 327 6.53 -16.76 -6.14
CA LEU A 327 7.75 -16.88 -5.34
C LEU A 327 7.47 -17.61 -4.01
N CYS A 328 7.08 -18.86 -4.10
CA CYS A 328 6.63 -19.65 -2.94
C CYS A 328 7.73 -19.89 -1.88
N LYS A 329 9.00 -19.78 -2.24
CA LYS A 329 10.14 -19.86 -1.30
C LYS A 329 10.51 -18.50 -0.71
N HIS A 330 10.07 -17.40 -1.32
CA HIS A 330 10.44 -16.01 -1.01
C HIS A 330 9.20 -15.11 -0.81
N VAL A 331 8.29 -15.56 0.06
CA VAL A 331 6.98 -14.91 0.32
C VAL A 331 7.13 -13.48 0.84
N GLY A 332 8.10 -13.22 1.72
CA GLY A 332 8.39 -11.88 2.22
C GLY A 332 8.90 -10.95 1.12
N MET A 333 9.82 -11.45 0.27
CA MET A 333 10.29 -10.70 -0.90
C MET A 333 9.13 -10.41 -1.86
N ALA A 334 8.29 -11.40 -2.17
CA ALA A 334 7.11 -11.22 -3.02
C ALA A 334 6.19 -10.12 -2.47
N THR A 335 5.96 -10.11 -1.16
CA THR A 335 5.14 -9.08 -0.50
C THR A 335 5.79 -7.69 -0.59
N GLY A 336 7.09 -7.59 -0.34
CA GLY A 336 7.84 -6.34 -0.46
C GLY A 336 7.72 -5.71 -1.86
N PHE A 337 7.84 -6.52 -2.91
CA PHE A 337 7.67 -6.04 -4.28
C PHE A 337 6.22 -5.68 -4.61
N THR A 338 5.26 -6.53 -4.22
CA THR A 338 3.86 -6.35 -4.65
C THR A 338 3.11 -5.27 -3.89
N ILE A 339 3.45 -5.03 -2.62
CA ILE A 339 2.84 -3.95 -1.81
C ILE A 339 3.71 -2.70 -1.87
N GLY A 340 4.97 -2.79 -1.54
CA GLY A 340 5.75 -1.62 -1.25
C GLY A 340 6.50 -1.01 -2.42
N LEU A 341 7.32 -1.78 -3.13
CA LEU A 341 8.10 -1.24 -4.25
C LEU A 341 7.18 -0.71 -5.35
N SER A 342 6.08 -1.41 -5.64
CA SER A 342 5.13 -0.94 -6.65
C SER A 342 4.46 0.37 -6.25
N MET A 343 4.10 0.55 -4.98
CA MET A 343 3.54 1.81 -4.49
C MET A 343 4.55 2.96 -4.60
N SER A 344 5.79 2.73 -4.20
CA SER A 344 6.86 3.73 -4.29
C SER A 344 7.12 4.17 -5.74
N PHE A 345 7.06 3.23 -6.70
CA PHE A 345 7.20 3.55 -8.12
C PHE A 345 6.09 4.50 -8.62
N GLY A 346 4.85 4.27 -8.20
CA GLY A 346 3.73 5.16 -8.54
C GLY A 346 3.97 6.60 -8.09
N GLY A 347 4.48 6.80 -6.88
CA GLY A 347 4.84 8.13 -6.37
C GLY A 347 5.91 8.86 -7.17
N LEU A 348 6.86 8.11 -7.79
CA LEU A 348 7.90 8.71 -8.64
C LEU A 348 7.37 9.19 -10.01
N VAL A 349 6.26 8.63 -10.48
CA VAL A 349 5.65 9.02 -11.77
C VAL A 349 4.78 10.28 -11.62
N ALA A 350 4.19 10.53 -10.47
CA ALA A 350 3.29 11.67 -10.26
C ALA A 350 3.88 13.04 -10.64
N PRO A 351 5.16 13.38 -10.35
CA PRO A 351 5.75 14.63 -10.81
C PRO A 351 5.86 14.77 -12.33
N LEU A 352 6.03 13.65 -13.06
CA LEU A 352 6.05 13.65 -14.53
C LEU A 352 4.66 13.94 -15.08
N MET A 353 3.62 13.44 -14.42
CA MET A 353 2.24 13.76 -14.76
C MET A 353 1.90 15.22 -14.48
N GLY A 354 2.45 15.82 -13.43
CA GLY A 354 2.34 17.26 -13.20
C GLY A 354 2.86 18.07 -14.38
N LYS A 355 4.06 17.77 -14.89
CA LYS A 355 4.61 18.43 -16.09
C LYS A 355 3.74 18.23 -17.33
N LEU A 356 3.13 17.06 -17.49
CA LEU A 356 2.16 16.81 -18.55
C LEU A 356 0.94 17.74 -18.42
N GLY A 357 0.41 17.89 -17.22
CA GLY A 357 -0.71 18.80 -16.92
C GLY A 357 -0.36 20.27 -17.15
N ASP A 358 0.84 20.70 -16.74
CA ASP A 358 1.33 22.07 -16.98
C ASP A 358 1.45 22.39 -18.47
N ALA A 359 1.82 21.41 -19.30
CA ALA A 359 2.02 21.59 -20.73
C ALA A 359 0.72 21.52 -21.55
N TYR A 360 -0.22 20.66 -21.18
CA TYR A 360 -1.39 20.31 -22.00
C TYR A 360 -2.73 20.44 -21.30
N GLY A 361 -2.76 20.61 -19.98
CA GLY A 361 -3.98 20.68 -19.17
C GLY A 361 -4.25 19.43 -18.34
N ILE A 362 -5.10 19.59 -17.33
CA ILE A 362 -5.41 18.55 -16.33
C ILE A 362 -6.08 17.31 -16.94
N GLU A 363 -6.82 17.46 -18.02
CA GLU A 363 -7.49 16.37 -18.74
C GLU A 363 -6.47 15.34 -19.27
N TYR A 364 -5.33 15.81 -19.76
CA TYR A 364 -4.29 14.93 -20.31
C TYR A 364 -3.67 14.04 -19.24
N ILE A 365 -3.62 14.50 -17.98
CA ILE A 365 -3.23 13.65 -16.86
C ILE A 365 -4.24 12.50 -16.70
N MET A 366 -5.54 12.79 -16.75
CA MET A 366 -6.57 11.75 -16.59
C MET A 366 -6.62 10.80 -17.79
N TYR A 367 -6.33 11.27 -19.01
CA TYR A 367 -6.17 10.40 -20.16
C TYR A 367 -4.96 9.45 -20.00
N ALA A 368 -3.83 9.96 -19.50
CA ALA A 368 -2.67 9.13 -19.18
C ALA A 368 -2.98 8.10 -18.08
N VAL A 369 -3.73 8.50 -17.03
CA VAL A 369 -4.21 7.59 -15.99
C VAL A 369 -5.07 6.47 -16.59
N ALA A 370 -6.03 6.81 -17.46
CA ALA A 370 -6.87 5.82 -18.13
C ALA A 370 -6.04 4.86 -19.01
N CYS A 371 -5.03 5.38 -19.71
CA CYS A 371 -4.08 4.56 -20.47
C CYS A 371 -3.30 3.59 -19.56
N PHE A 372 -2.69 4.06 -18.47
CA PHE A 372 -1.93 3.19 -17.55
C PHE A 372 -2.80 2.08 -16.98
N ILE A 373 -4.01 2.42 -16.50
CA ILE A 373 -4.93 1.45 -15.91
C ILE A 373 -5.39 0.43 -16.96
N THR A 374 -5.70 0.88 -18.17
CA THR A 374 -6.13 0.00 -19.27
C THR A 374 -5.00 -0.94 -19.72
N ILE A 375 -3.78 -0.43 -19.89
CA ILE A 375 -2.60 -1.24 -20.25
C ILE A 375 -2.35 -2.29 -19.18
N ALA A 376 -2.35 -1.88 -17.89
CA ALA A 376 -2.19 -2.82 -16.79
C ALA A 376 -3.29 -3.88 -16.78
N ALA A 377 -4.56 -3.49 -17.02
CA ALA A 377 -5.69 -4.41 -17.08
C ALA A 377 -5.55 -5.44 -18.21
N ILE A 378 -5.21 -5.01 -19.43
CA ILE A 378 -4.98 -5.91 -20.58
C ILE A 378 -3.82 -6.86 -20.28
N ALA A 379 -2.74 -6.38 -19.69
CA ALA A 379 -1.58 -7.19 -19.35
C ALA A 379 -1.93 -8.33 -18.37
N THR A 380 -2.97 -8.18 -17.53
CA THR A 380 -3.40 -9.26 -16.61
C THR A 380 -3.90 -10.52 -17.32
N ILE A 381 -4.30 -10.43 -18.60
CA ILE A 381 -4.74 -11.58 -19.41
C ILE A 381 -3.60 -12.60 -19.56
N PHE A 382 -2.37 -12.13 -19.66
CA PHE A 382 -1.18 -12.95 -19.87
C PHE A 382 -0.49 -13.36 -18.57
N LEU A 383 -1.10 -13.04 -17.41
CA LEU A 383 -0.56 -13.41 -16.12
C LEU A 383 -0.51 -14.92 -15.95
N PRO A 384 0.63 -15.52 -15.55
CA PRO A 384 0.72 -16.95 -15.30
C PRO A 384 -0.34 -17.41 -14.31
N LYS A 385 -1.05 -18.49 -14.67
CA LYS A 385 -2.07 -19.06 -13.80
C LYS A 385 -1.41 -19.68 -12.57
N VAL A 386 -1.96 -19.39 -11.39
CA VAL A 386 -1.61 -20.04 -10.14
C VAL A 386 -2.85 -20.77 -9.61
N ASP A 387 -2.64 -21.96 -9.08
CA ASP A 387 -3.76 -22.76 -8.56
C ASP A 387 -4.41 -22.07 -7.35
N ALA A 388 -5.74 -22.08 -7.33
CA ALA A 388 -6.51 -21.56 -6.21
C ALA A 388 -6.36 -22.45 -4.97
N LYS A 389 -6.12 -23.75 -5.19
CA LYS A 389 -5.89 -24.75 -4.14
C LYS A 389 -4.40 -25.06 -4.07
N ALA A 390 -3.76 -24.70 -2.97
CA ALA A 390 -2.48 -25.23 -2.51
C ALA A 390 -2.55 -25.46 -1.01
#